data_99af3004631e72a41f1736a78a3a517d
#
_entry.id   99af3004631e72a41f1736a78a3a517d
#
_cell.length_a   1.000
_cell.length_b   1.000
_cell.length_c   1.000
_cell.angle_alpha   90.00
_cell.angle_beta   90.00
_cell.angle_gamma   90.00
#
_symmetry.space_group_name_H-M   'P 1'
#
loop_
_entity.id
_entity.type
_entity.pdbx_description
1 polymer ?
#
loop_
_entity_poly.entity_id
_entity_poly.type
_entity_poly.pdbx_seq_one_letter_code
_entity_poly.pdbx_strand_id
1 'polypeptide(L)'
;MNNQTLKQIETSKIKPNPHNPRLIFHEKELDDLKSSIEIAGVLVPITVYQEKEDEYIILDGERRWRACTSLGKETIPANIIDKPKDVTQNILHMFNIHYFREQWELFPTALKLEQIIKLLQTDKDSILSRYTGLNLTTVKRCKVLLWYPEKYRDLLLYKQGRISTDFFIELYPIIKKVNDQQEYNNELKISRVIDGLIDKFNENKSFSDVKEFREMRKAIKYYETKGEMFVFIKHLNEFIEKPEITMEHFTIDDLEVERTKNNVLKQLTFLSQALTDDNIELLSDYYVLEQLIQFQEKLNDVILKLR
;
A
#
# COMPACT_ATOMS: atom_id res chain seq x y z
N MET A 1 11.63 -14.85 -30.51
CA MET A 1 11.83 -15.92 -29.50
C MET A 1 13.10 -15.58 -28.75
N ASN A 2 13.04 -15.33 -27.45
CA ASN A 2 14.26 -15.05 -26.67
C ASN A 2 15.06 -16.35 -26.59
N ASN A 3 16.27 -16.37 -27.18
CA ASN A 3 17.20 -17.48 -27.02
C ASN A 3 17.70 -17.46 -25.55
N GLN A 4 17.12 -18.35 -24.73
CA GLN A 4 17.61 -18.57 -23.38
C GLN A 4 18.61 -19.72 -23.41
N THR A 5 19.84 -19.50 -22.98
CA THR A 5 20.87 -20.53 -22.91
C THR A 5 21.29 -20.72 -21.46
N LEU A 6 21.07 -21.91 -20.90
CA LEU A 6 21.53 -22.29 -19.57
C LEU A 6 23.01 -22.66 -19.62
N LYS A 7 23.84 -22.01 -18.81
CA LYS A 7 25.28 -22.29 -18.68
C LYS A 7 25.75 -22.18 -17.23
N GLN A 8 26.84 -22.85 -16.92
CA GLN A 8 27.64 -22.56 -15.72
C GLN A 8 28.58 -21.40 -16.04
N ILE A 9 28.51 -20.34 -15.26
CA ILE A 9 29.32 -19.14 -15.43
C ILE A 9 30.18 -18.94 -14.18
N GLU A 10 31.47 -18.61 -14.36
CA GLU A 10 32.34 -18.27 -13.25
C GLU A 10 31.79 -17.06 -12.48
N THR A 11 31.69 -17.20 -11.15
CA THR A 11 31.17 -16.14 -10.27
C THR A 11 31.94 -14.84 -10.38
N SER A 12 33.24 -14.91 -10.70
CA SER A 12 34.15 -13.77 -10.92
C SER A 12 33.82 -12.95 -12.18
N LYS A 13 33.22 -13.57 -13.22
CA LYS A 13 32.81 -12.92 -14.46
C LYS A 13 31.45 -12.22 -14.38
N ILE A 14 30.78 -12.33 -13.25
CA ILE A 14 29.43 -11.81 -13.03
C ILE A 14 29.51 -10.56 -12.15
N LYS A 15 28.80 -9.50 -12.58
CA LYS A 15 28.70 -8.23 -11.86
C LYS A 15 27.26 -7.93 -11.47
N PRO A 16 27.04 -7.26 -10.32
CA PRO A 16 25.73 -6.77 -9.98
C PRO A 16 25.27 -5.72 -11.00
N ASN A 17 23.96 -5.66 -11.22
CA ASN A 17 23.39 -4.63 -12.08
C ASN A 17 23.35 -3.30 -11.33
N PRO A 18 23.95 -2.20 -11.87
CA PRO A 18 23.91 -0.89 -11.22
C PRO A 18 22.49 -0.32 -11.06
N HIS A 19 21.54 -0.86 -11.82
CA HIS A 19 20.13 -0.49 -11.76
C HIS A 19 19.30 -1.46 -10.93
N ASN A 20 19.96 -2.32 -10.09
CA ASN A 20 19.22 -3.22 -9.22
C ASN A 20 18.38 -2.42 -8.23
N PRO A 21 17.08 -2.70 -8.14
CA PRO A 21 16.16 -2.05 -7.24
C PRO A 21 16.30 -2.45 -5.78
N ARG A 22 16.88 -3.61 -5.53
CA ARG A 22 17.12 -4.07 -4.17
C ARG A 22 18.35 -3.37 -3.61
N LEU A 23 18.11 -2.31 -2.81
CA LEU A 23 19.17 -1.50 -2.22
C LEU A 23 19.73 -2.14 -0.94
N ILE A 24 18.93 -2.95 -0.23
CA ILE A 24 19.30 -3.53 1.07
C ILE A 24 19.24 -5.06 0.99
N PHE A 25 20.31 -5.71 1.43
CA PHE A 25 20.42 -7.15 1.59
C PHE A 25 20.62 -7.44 3.09
N HIS A 26 19.59 -8.00 3.74
CA HIS A 26 19.68 -8.36 5.16
C HIS A 26 20.59 -9.58 5.34
N GLU A 27 21.58 -9.48 6.22
CA GLU A 27 22.57 -10.53 6.46
C GLU A 27 21.92 -11.86 6.86
N LYS A 28 20.95 -11.84 7.77
CA LYS A 28 20.25 -13.05 8.21
C LYS A 28 19.60 -13.82 7.05
N GLU A 29 18.91 -13.11 6.14
CA GLU A 29 18.28 -13.75 4.97
C GLU A 29 19.31 -14.29 3.98
N LEU A 30 20.50 -13.70 3.94
CA LEU A 30 21.60 -14.17 3.12
C LEU A 30 22.25 -15.43 3.72
N ASP A 31 22.35 -15.51 5.04
CA ASP A 31 22.88 -16.68 5.75
C ASP A 31 21.97 -17.90 5.65
N ASP A 32 20.66 -17.71 5.77
CA ASP A 32 19.67 -18.78 5.50
C ASP A 32 19.82 -19.32 4.08
N LEU A 33 20.00 -18.42 3.10
CA LEU A 33 20.20 -18.81 1.71
C LEU A 33 21.54 -19.51 1.45
N LYS A 34 22.62 -19.09 2.13
CA LYS A 34 23.93 -19.78 2.05
C LYS A 34 23.79 -21.22 2.53
N SER A 35 23.18 -21.43 3.71
CA SER A 35 22.95 -22.76 4.26
C SER A 35 22.14 -23.66 3.30
N SER A 36 21.12 -23.11 2.67
CA SER A 36 20.33 -23.83 1.64
C SER A 36 21.18 -24.19 0.43
N ILE A 37 22.02 -23.27 -0.06
CA ILE A 37 22.89 -23.48 -1.22
C ILE A 37 24.01 -24.48 -0.93
N GLU A 38 24.51 -24.54 0.30
CA GLU A 38 25.48 -25.56 0.73
C GLU A 38 24.90 -26.97 0.65
N ILE A 39 23.66 -27.13 1.09
CA ILE A 39 22.98 -28.46 1.15
C ILE A 39 22.48 -28.90 -0.21
N ALA A 40 21.75 -28.03 -0.93
CA ALA A 40 20.98 -28.40 -2.13
C ALA A 40 21.57 -27.83 -3.44
N GLY A 41 22.60 -27.01 -3.36
CA GLY A 41 23.10 -26.26 -4.52
C GLY A 41 22.17 -25.14 -4.94
N VAL A 42 22.45 -24.53 -6.08
CA VAL A 42 21.60 -23.48 -6.68
C VAL A 42 20.53 -24.13 -7.53
N LEU A 43 19.35 -24.35 -6.97
CA LEU A 43 18.23 -25.03 -7.65
C LEU A 43 17.62 -24.18 -8.77
N VAL A 44 17.59 -22.86 -8.60
CA VAL A 44 17.03 -21.93 -9.59
C VAL A 44 18.19 -21.10 -10.17
N PRO A 45 18.49 -21.20 -11.48
CA PRO A 45 19.53 -20.42 -12.12
C PRO A 45 19.31 -18.92 -11.95
N ILE A 46 20.40 -18.15 -11.90
CA ILE A 46 20.33 -16.69 -12.02
C ILE A 46 20.02 -16.29 -13.47
N THR A 47 19.56 -15.07 -13.71
CA THR A 47 19.37 -14.54 -15.06
C THR A 47 20.37 -13.41 -15.30
N VAL A 48 21.11 -13.51 -16.38
CA VAL A 48 22.15 -12.55 -16.76
C VAL A 48 22.05 -12.19 -18.24
N TYR A 49 22.66 -11.07 -18.63
CA TYR A 49 22.99 -10.82 -20.02
C TYR A 49 24.51 -10.60 -20.17
N GLN A 50 25.03 -10.89 -21.35
CA GLN A 50 26.44 -10.67 -21.64
C GLN A 50 26.67 -9.21 -22.02
N GLU A 51 27.49 -8.49 -21.23
CA GLU A 51 27.85 -7.09 -21.49
C GLU A 51 29.00 -6.97 -22.47
N LYS A 52 30.05 -7.77 -22.25
CA LYS A 52 31.27 -7.90 -23.07
C LYS A 52 31.73 -9.34 -23.05
N GLU A 53 32.75 -9.64 -23.81
CA GLU A 53 33.43 -10.92 -23.72
C GLU A 53 33.84 -11.20 -22.27
N ASP A 54 33.41 -12.35 -21.74
CA ASP A 54 33.66 -12.78 -20.35
C ASP A 54 33.11 -11.85 -19.22
N GLU A 55 32.16 -10.97 -19.52
CA GLU A 55 31.52 -10.13 -18.51
C GLU A 55 29.99 -10.23 -18.60
N TYR A 56 29.36 -10.61 -17.48
CA TYR A 56 27.93 -10.79 -17.39
C TYR A 56 27.32 -9.88 -16.32
N ILE A 57 26.15 -9.31 -16.61
CA ILE A 57 25.40 -8.45 -15.69
C ILE A 57 24.14 -9.15 -15.23
N ILE A 58 23.89 -9.13 -13.93
CA ILE A 58 22.74 -9.79 -13.28
C ILE A 58 21.45 -9.02 -13.59
N LEU A 59 20.42 -9.74 -14.05
CA LEU A 59 19.05 -9.24 -14.12
C LEU A 59 18.17 -9.83 -13.00
N ASP A 60 18.46 -11.07 -12.58
CA ASP A 60 17.78 -11.73 -11.46
C ASP A 60 18.74 -12.66 -10.71
N GLY A 61 18.56 -12.75 -9.41
CA GLY A 61 19.27 -13.69 -8.55
C GLY A 61 20.54 -13.13 -7.91
N GLU A 62 20.68 -11.82 -7.71
CA GLU A 62 21.85 -11.24 -7.04
C GLU A 62 22.10 -11.82 -5.65
N ARG A 63 21.06 -12.13 -4.87
CA ARG A 63 21.22 -12.81 -3.56
C ARG A 63 21.91 -14.17 -3.71
N ARG A 64 21.51 -14.97 -4.73
CA ARG A 64 22.10 -16.28 -5.01
C ARG A 64 23.57 -16.14 -5.42
N TRP A 65 23.86 -15.17 -6.29
CA TRP A 65 25.24 -14.87 -6.69
C TRP A 65 26.11 -14.42 -5.49
N ARG A 66 25.61 -13.49 -4.64
CA ARG A 66 26.31 -13.06 -3.44
C ARG A 66 26.57 -14.21 -2.47
N ALA A 67 25.60 -15.08 -2.24
CA ALA A 67 25.74 -16.27 -1.43
C ALA A 67 26.79 -17.23 -2.01
N CYS A 68 26.75 -17.53 -3.30
CA CYS A 68 27.75 -18.37 -3.97
C CYS A 68 29.16 -17.79 -3.88
N THR A 69 29.31 -16.49 -4.13
CA THR A 69 30.60 -15.79 -4.01
C THR A 69 31.14 -15.86 -2.58
N SER A 70 30.27 -15.64 -1.58
CA SER A 70 30.64 -15.75 -0.16
C SER A 70 31.01 -17.17 0.27
N LEU A 71 30.44 -18.20 -0.38
CA LEU A 71 30.76 -19.61 -0.17
C LEU A 71 31.98 -20.09 -1.00
N GLY A 72 32.62 -19.21 -1.75
CA GLY A 72 33.78 -19.57 -2.58
C GLY A 72 33.45 -20.49 -3.77
N LYS A 73 32.18 -20.55 -4.21
CA LYS A 73 31.80 -21.35 -5.37
C LYS A 73 32.36 -20.73 -6.66
N GLU A 74 33.09 -21.53 -7.43
CA GLU A 74 33.76 -21.08 -8.67
C GLU A 74 32.73 -20.71 -9.75
N THR A 75 31.62 -21.47 -9.85
CA THR A 75 30.60 -21.29 -10.89
C THR A 75 29.19 -21.25 -10.30
N ILE A 76 28.28 -20.65 -11.06
CA ILE A 76 26.86 -20.61 -10.76
C ILE A 76 26.03 -20.87 -12.02
N PRO A 77 24.92 -21.65 -11.95
CA PRO A 77 24.02 -21.85 -13.08
C PRO A 77 23.32 -20.54 -13.43
N ALA A 78 23.39 -20.17 -14.70
CA ALA A 78 22.82 -18.91 -15.21
C ALA A 78 22.06 -19.11 -16.53
N ASN A 79 20.91 -18.48 -16.65
CA ASN A 79 20.19 -18.28 -17.90
C ASN A 79 20.72 -17.01 -18.57
N ILE A 80 21.34 -17.14 -19.73
CA ILE A 80 21.80 -16.02 -20.53
C ILE A 80 20.65 -15.60 -21.44
N ILE A 81 20.29 -14.33 -21.39
CA ILE A 81 19.28 -13.72 -22.27
C ILE A 81 19.93 -12.62 -23.12
N ASP A 82 19.19 -12.16 -24.14
CA ASP A 82 19.65 -11.08 -24.99
C ASP A 82 19.92 -9.81 -24.18
N LYS A 83 21.00 -9.09 -24.52
CA LYS A 83 21.35 -7.82 -23.89
C LYS A 83 20.20 -6.80 -24.08
N PRO A 84 19.75 -6.12 -23.02
CA PRO A 84 18.80 -5.03 -23.15
C PRO A 84 19.31 -3.94 -24.10
N LYS A 85 18.45 -3.41 -24.96
CA LYS A 85 18.82 -2.40 -25.97
C LYS A 85 19.26 -1.08 -25.36
N ASP A 86 18.68 -0.76 -24.19
CA ASP A 86 18.94 0.47 -23.45
C ASP A 86 18.68 0.28 -21.94
N VAL A 87 18.99 1.31 -21.16
CA VAL A 87 18.81 1.32 -19.70
C VAL A 87 17.33 1.15 -19.32
N THR A 88 16.41 1.70 -20.10
CA THR A 88 14.98 1.60 -19.84
C THR A 88 14.51 0.16 -19.94
N GLN A 89 14.91 -0.55 -21.01
CA GLN A 89 14.60 -1.97 -21.19
C GLN A 89 15.23 -2.84 -20.09
N ASN A 90 16.46 -2.52 -19.67
CA ASN A 90 17.13 -3.20 -18.56
C ASN A 90 16.31 -3.10 -17.27
N ILE A 91 15.92 -1.90 -16.88
CA ILE A 91 15.12 -1.67 -15.67
C ILE A 91 13.76 -2.34 -15.78
N LEU A 92 13.09 -2.26 -16.93
CA LEU A 92 11.81 -2.92 -17.16
C LEU A 92 11.91 -4.45 -17.09
N HIS A 93 12.96 -5.06 -17.63
CA HIS A 93 13.21 -6.50 -17.50
C HIS A 93 13.36 -6.90 -16.03
N MET A 94 14.22 -6.18 -15.29
CA MET A 94 14.39 -6.44 -13.86
C MET A 94 13.08 -6.28 -13.09
N PHE A 95 12.32 -5.22 -13.37
CA PHE A 95 11.03 -4.97 -12.74
C PHE A 95 10.07 -6.13 -12.99
N ASN A 96 9.88 -6.53 -14.24
CA ASN A 96 8.96 -7.60 -14.61
C ASN A 96 9.37 -8.95 -14.01
N ILE A 97 10.65 -9.31 -14.07
CA ILE A 97 11.15 -10.57 -13.51
C ILE A 97 10.88 -10.64 -11.99
N HIS A 98 11.15 -9.57 -11.28
CA HIS A 98 11.00 -9.53 -9.82
C HIS A 98 9.54 -9.37 -9.38
N TYR A 99 8.76 -8.55 -10.05
CA TYR A 99 7.37 -8.32 -9.70
C TYR A 99 6.50 -9.59 -9.78
N PHE A 100 6.73 -10.44 -10.78
CA PHE A 100 5.97 -11.68 -10.95
C PHE A 100 6.43 -12.83 -10.06
N ARG A 101 7.62 -12.77 -9.49
CA ARG A 101 8.18 -13.84 -8.65
C ARG A 101 8.04 -13.61 -7.15
N GLU A 102 8.13 -12.39 -6.70
CA GLU A 102 7.97 -12.01 -5.29
C GLU A 102 6.83 -11.00 -5.19
N GLN A 103 5.93 -11.19 -4.19
CA GLN A 103 5.00 -10.11 -3.79
C GLN A 103 5.85 -9.01 -3.15
N TRP A 104 6.32 -8.09 -3.96
CA TRP A 104 7.11 -6.98 -3.45
C TRP A 104 6.28 -6.12 -2.50
N GLU A 105 6.89 -5.77 -1.39
CA GLU A 105 6.36 -4.72 -0.54
C GLU A 105 6.14 -3.45 -1.37
N LEU A 106 5.08 -2.74 -1.08
CA LEU A 106 4.64 -1.61 -1.92
C LEU A 106 5.68 -0.50 -2.01
N PHE A 107 6.45 -0.25 -0.94
CA PHE A 107 7.42 0.85 -0.92
C PHE A 107 8.65 0.61 -1.82
N PRO A 108 9.32 -0.54 -1.81
CA PRO A 108 10.31 -0.89 -2.82
C PRO A 108 9.80 -0.77 -4.26
N THR A 109 8.54 -1.17 -4.49
CA THR A 109 7.89 -1.00 -5.80
C THR A 109 7.76 0.47 -6.17
N ALA A 110 7.41 1.34 -5.21
CA ALA A 110 7.30 2.78 -5.42
C ALA A 110 8.65 3.41 -5.82
N LEU A 111 9.74 3.08 -5.11
CA LEU A 111 11.08 3.59 -5.44
C LEU A 111 11.53 3.24 -6.86
N LYS A 112 11.15 2.05 -7.33
CA LYS A 112 11.40 1.66 -8.72
C LYS A 112 10.53 2.38 -9.72
N LEU A 113 9.26 2.56 -9.38
CA LEU A 113 8.35 3.32 -10.21
C LEU A 113 8.87 4.75 -10.41
N GLU A 114 9.48 5.34 -9.37
CA GLU A 114 10.14 6.65 -9.46
C GLU A 114 11.24 6.68 -10.54
N GLN A 115 12.09 5.65 -10.58
CA GLN A 115 13.13 5.52 -11.60
C GLN A 115 12.52 5.40 -13.01
N ILE A 116 11.44 4.62 -13.14
CA ILE A 116 10.74 4.44 -14.42
C ILE A 116 10.08 5.75 -14.87
N ILE A 117 9.46 6.51 -13.96
CA ILE A 117 8.90 7.83 -14.23
C ILE A 117 9.96 8.77 -14.80
N LYS A 118 11.16 8.82 -14.17
CA LYS A 118 12.28 9.64 -14.63
C LYS A 118 12.79 9.20 -16.01
N LEU A 119 12.88 7.90 -16.26
CA LEU A 119 13.34 7.35 -17.54
C LEU A 119 12.36 7.58 -18.68
N LEU A 120 11.07 7.33 -18.44
CA LEU A 120 10.02 7.50 -19.43
C LEU A 120 9.57 8.95 -19.59
N GLN A 121 10.05 9.85 -18.72
CA GLN A 121 9.65 11.27 -18.66
C GLN A 121 8.11 11.44 -18.65
N THR A 122 7.41 10.56 -17.96
CA THR A 122 5.95 10.58 -17.86
C THR A 122 5.49 10.09 -16.51
N ASP A 123 4.43 10.71 -15.99
CA ASP A 123 3.76 10.32 -14.76
C ASP A 123 2.34 9.78 -14.99
N LYS A 124 1.94 9.58 -16.27
CA LYS A 124 0.59 9.09 -16.62
C LYS A 124 0.40 7.65 -16.15
N ASP A 125 -0.56 7.44 -15.24
CA ASP A 125 -0.84 6.14 -14.61
C ASP A 125 -1.05 5.02 -15.63
N SER A 126 -1.76 5.28 -16.72
CA SER A 126 -2.01 4.27 -17.78
C SER A 126 -0.76 3.86 -18.53
N ILE A 127 0.16 4.79 -18.77
CA ILE A 127 1.45 4.51 -19.41
C ILE A 127 2.31 3.69 -18.46
N LEU A 128 2.44 4.13 -17.21
CA LEU A 128 3.21 3.44 -16.18
C LEU A 128 2.68 2.02 -15.96
N SER A 129 1.36 1.84 -15.85
CA SER A 129 0.71 0.54 -15.74
C SER A 129 1.07 -0.38 -16.91
N ARG A 130 0.99 0.13 -18.14
CA ARG A 130 1.30 -0.64 -19.35
C ARG A 130 2.76 -1.10 -19.43
N TYR A 131 3.70 -0.23 -19.06
CA TYR A 131 5.14 -0.56 -19.13
C TYR A 131 5.58 -1.47 -17.99
N THR A 132 5.02 -1.30 -16.80
CA THR A 132 5.44 -2.03 -15.59
C THR A 132 4.65 -3.32 -15.35
N GLY A 133 3.47 -3.47 -15.96
CA GLY A 133 2.54 -4.55 -15.65
C GLY A 133 1.79 -4.36 -14.32
N LEU A 134 2.05 -3.28 -13.57
CA LEU A 134 1.31 -2.95 -12.36
C LEU A 134 -0.13 -2.56 -12.69
N ASN A 135 -1.09 -2.97 -11.87
CA ASN A 135 -2.44 -2.43 -12.00
C ASN A 135 -2.49 -0.93 -11.61
N LEU A 136 -3.49 -0.22 -12.12
CA LEU A 136 -3.64 1.23 -11.92
C LEU A 136 -3.71 1.63 -10.43
N THR A 137 -4.33 0.79 -9.60
CA THR A 137 -4.43 1.03 -8.15
C THR A 137 -3.05 1.00 -7.50
N THR A 138 -2.23 0.02 -7.84
CA THR A 138 -0.84 -0.08 -7.34
C THR A 138 0.01 1.10 -7.80
N VAL A 139 -0.10 1.51 -9.08
CA VAL A 139 0.60 2.70 -9.61
C VAL A 139 0.22 3.94 -8.79
N LYS A 140 -1.07 4.17 -8.54
CA LYS A 140 -1.54 5.31 -7.74
C LYS A 140 -1.03 5.26 -6.30
N ARG A 141 -1.08 4.09 -5.66
CA ARG A 141 -0.56 3.92 -4.29
C ARG A 141 0.95 4.17 -4.22
N CYS A 142 1.72 3.71 -5.19
CA CYS A 142 3.15 4.00 -5.29
C CYS A 142 3.40 5.52 -5.43
N LYS A 143 2.68 6.20 -6.30
CA LYS A 143 2.81 7.67 -6.49
C LYS A 143 2.45 8.44 -5.22
N VAL A 144 1.48 7.97 -4.43
CA VAL A 144 1.17 8.55 -3.12
C VAL A 144 2.37 8.45 -2.19
N LEU A 145 3.05 7.32 -2.12
CA LEU A 145 4.25 7.15 -1.28
C LEU A 145 5.41 8.04 -1.75
N LEU A 146 5.56 8.22 -3.06
CA LEU A 146 6.60 9.07 -3.65
C LEU A 146 6.34 10.58 -3.46
N TRP A 147 5.10 10.98 -3.17
CA TRP A 147 4.75 12.36 -2.89
C TRP A 147 5.36 12.87 -1.59
N TYR A 148 5.60 12.00 -0.61
CA TYR A 148 6.18 12.39 0.67
C TYR A 148 7.67 12.71 0.54
N PRO A 149 8.17 13.76 1.25
CA PRO A 149 9.60 14.03 1.39
C PRO A 149 10.41 12.82 1.85
N GLU A 150 11.70 12.83 1.52
CA GLU A 150 12.63 11.72 1.80
C GLU A 150 12.64 11.29 3.27
N LYS A 151 12.61 12.26 4.21
CA LYS A 151 12.58 11.97 5.66
C LYS A 151 11.45 11.02 6.08
N TYR A 152 10.29 11.08 5.41
CA TYR A 152 9.16 10.19 5.71
C TYR A 152 9.29 8.86 4.97
N ARG A 153 9.88 8.87 3.78
CA ARG A 153 10.16 7.66 3.01
C ARG A 153 11.19 6.78 3.72
N ASP A 154 12.15 7.39 4.42
CA ASP A 154 13.15 6.69 5.23
C ASP A 154 12.53 5.91 6.39
N LEU A 155 11.43 6.37 6.98
CA LEU A 155 10.71 5.61 8.00
C LEU A 155 10.21 4.25 7.47
N LEU A 156 9.79 4.21 6.20
CA LEU A 156 9.38 2.97 5.53
C LEU A 156 10.58 2.10 5.12
N LEU A 157 11.66 2.73 4.67
CA LEU A 157 12.87 2.03 4.23
C LEU A 157 13.53 1.28 5.38
N TYR A 158 13.65 1.92 6.53
CA TYR A 158 14.30 1.37 7.71
C TYR A 158 13.34 0.70 8.70
N LYS A 159 12.05 0.59 8.36
CA LYS A 159 10.98 -0.01 9.18
C LYS A 159 10.97 0.55 10.62
N GLN A 160 11.09 1.86 10.73
CA GLN A 160 11.11 2.54 12.02
C GLN A 160 9.71 2.69 12.61
N GLY A 161 9.54 2.24 13.83
CA GLY A 161 8.29 2.37 14.57
C GLY A 161 7.15 1.51 14.01
N ARG A 162 5.92 1.98 14.20
CA ARG A 162 4.67 1.34 13.74
C ARG A 162 4.21 1.82 12.35
N ILE A 163 4.98 2.71 11.74
CA ILE A 163 4.61 3.38 10.49
C ILE A 163 4.69 2.40 9.32
N SER A 164 3.59 2.26 8.60
CA SER A 164 3.45 1.39 7.43
C SER A 164 3.16 2.19 6.16
N THR A 165 3.23 1.52 5.01
CA THR A 165 2.80 2.11 3.73
C THR A 165 1.34 2.53 3.77
N ASP A 166 0.48 1.75 4.44
CA ASP A 166 -0.94 2.07 4.56
C ASP A 166 -1.18 3.32 5.41
N PHE A 167 -0.34 3.58 6.42
CA PHE A 167 -0.40 4.82 7.18
C PHE A 167 -0.28 6.03 6.26
N PHE A 168 0.73 6.10 5.42
CA PHE A 168 0.93 7.22 4.50
C PHE A 168 -0.14 7.29 3.40
N ILE A 169 -0.62 6.15 2.92
CA ILE A 169 -1.68 6.11 1.90
C ILE A 169 -3.01 6.65 2.47
N GLU A 170 -3.37 6.26 3.68
CA GLU A 170 -4.59 6.71 4.33
C GLU A 170 -4.49 8.17 4.81
N LEU A 171 -3.29 8.62 5.16
CA LEU A 171 -2.99 10.01 5.55
C LEU A 171 -3.01 10.98 4.35
N TYR A 172 -2.57 10.55 3.17
CA TYR A 172 -2.38 11.42 2.01
C TYR A 172 -3.60 12.31 1.66
N PRO A 173 -4.83 11.79 1.55
CA PRO A 173 -5.98 12.61 1.22
C PRO A 173 -6.28 13.69 2.28
N ILE A 174 -5.93 13.43 3.55
CA ILE A 174 -6.09 14.39 4.65
C ILE A 174 -5.08 15.52 4.47
N ILE A 175 -3.80 15.17 4.33
CA ILE A 175 -2.73 16.16 4.16
C ILE A 175 -2.94 17.01 2.91
N LYS A 176 -3.41 16.41 1.82
CA LYS A 176 -3.72 17.14 0.60
C LYS A 176 -4.78 18.21 0.85
N LYS A 177 -5.88 17.86 1.53
CA LYS A 177 -6.95 18.80 1.87
C LYS A 177 -6.51 19.90 2.85
N VAL A 178 -5.65 19.56 3.82
CA VAL A 178 -5.05 20.54 4.74
C VAL A 178 -4.13 21.49 3.96
N ASN A 179 -3.31 20.98 3.04
CA ASN A 179 -2.40 21.78 2.22
C ASN A 179 -3.13 22.74 1.27
N ASP A 180 -4.35 22.38 0.82
CA ASP A 180 -5.17 23.27 -0.02
C ASP A 180 -5.68 24.51 0.74
N GLN A 181 -5.58 24.55 2.08
CA GLN A 181 -5.95 25.71 2.86
C GLN A 181 -4.80 26.74 2.85
N GLN A 182 -5.11 28.00 2.56
CA GLN A 182 -4.10 29.09 2.42
C GLN A 182 -3.15 29.20 3.62
N GLU A 183 -3.66 28.98 4.83
CA GLU A 183 -2.87 29.03 6.06
C GLU A 183 -1.80 27.92 6.13
N TYR A 184 -2.05 26.76 5.52
CA TYR A 184 -1.19 25.57 5.54
C TYR A 184 -0.43 25.32 4.25
N ASN A 185 -0.57 26.20 3.25
CA ASN A 185 0.20 26.12 2.00
C ASN A 185 1.67 26.51 2.22
N ASN A 186 2.31 25.80 3.18
CA ASN A 186 3.71 25.95 3.54
C ASN A 186 4.24 24.58 4.01
N GLU A 187 5.37 24.17 3.44
CA GLU A 187 6.00 22.88 3.71
C GLU A 187 6.29 22.65 5.20
N LEU A 188 6.71 23.69 5.95
CA LEU A 188 6.99 23.58 7.39
C LEU A 188 5.72 23.30 8.20
N LYS A 189 4.60 23.94 7.85
CA LYS A 189 3.32 23.70 8.55
C LYS A 189 2.77 22.32 8.26
N ILE A 190 2.85 21.86 7.01
CA ILE A 190 2.45 20.51 6.62
C ILE A 190 3.33 19.45 7.29
N SER A 191 4.64 19.67 7.35
CA SER A 191 5.56 18.76 8.06
C SER A 191 5.19 18.63 9.53
N ARG A 192 4.85 19.75 10.23
CA ARG A 192 4.38 19.70 11.62
C ARG A 192 3.14 18.81 11.80
N VAL A 193 2.20 18.90 10.87
CA VAL A 193 0.98 18.07 10.92
C VAL A 193 1.33 16.60 10.72
N ILE A 194 2.17 16.28 9.74
CA ILE A 194 2.59 14.90 9.48
C ILE A 194 3.35 14.34 10.68
N ASP A 195 4.33 15.08 11.21
CA ASP A 195 5.15 14.69 12.36
C ASP A 195 4.25 14.45 13.59
N GLY A 196 3.32 15.36 13.89
CA GLY A 196 2.40 15.21 15.02
C GLY A 196 1.47 13.98 14.91
N LEU A 197 1.01 13.66 13.70
CA LEU A 197 0.19 12.45 13.47
C LEU A 197 1.03 11.18 13.57
N ILE A 198 2.30 11.20 13.15
CA ILE A 198 3.24 10.09 13.33
C ILE A 198 3.49 9.84 14.81
N ASP A 199 3.74 10.89 15.59
CA ASP A 199 3.99 10.80 17.04
C ASP A 199 2.77 10.21 17.75
N LYS A 200 1.57 10.72 17.49
CA LYS A 200 0.31 10.18 18.03
C LYS A 200 0.11 8.71 17.70
N PHE A 201 0.37 8.30 16.47
CA PHE A 201 0.22 6.91 16.05
C PHE A 201 1.25 5.99 16.73
N ASN A 202 2.49 6.45 16.87
CA ASN A 202 3.55 5.69 17.55
C ASN A 202 3.28 5.54 19.05
N GLU A 203 2.71 6.54 19.73
CA GLU A 203 2.30 6.45 21.12
C GLU A 203 1.21 5.40 21.39
N ASN A 204 0.40 5.06 20.39
CA ASN A 204 -0.64 4.01 20.44
C ASN A 204 -1.68 4.16 21.58
N LYS A 205 -1.94 5.37 22.02
CA LYS A 205 -2.89 5.64 23.12
C LYS A 205 -4.21 6.16 22.60
N SER A 206 -4.16 7.18 21.77
CA SER A 206 -5.32 7.90 21.25
C SER A 206 -5.59 7.65 19.77
N PHE A 207 -4.66 6.99 19.07
CA PHE A 207 -4.72 6.66 17.66
C PHE A 207 -3.90 5.37 17.40
N SER A 208 -4.56 4.26 17.08
CA SER A 208 -3.95 2.94 17.06
C SER A 208 -4.08 2.17 15.74
N ASP A 209 -5.10 2.46 14.93
CA ASP A 209 -5.37 1.80 13.66
C ASP A 209 -5.44 2.84 12.53
N VAL A 210 -4.73 2.59 11.43
CA VAL A 210 -4.77 3.43 10.21
C VAL A 210 -6.17 3.60 9.63
N LYS A 211 -7.08 2.66 9.92
CA LYS A 211 -8.48 2.78 9.51
C LYS A 211 -9.20 3.96 10.16
N GLU A 212 -8.72 4.43 11.30
CA GLU A 212 -9.29 5.57 12.02
C GLU A 212 -9.13 6.89 11.22
N PHE A 213 -8.18 6.99 10.28
CA PHE A 213 -8.11 8.11 9.32
C PHE A 213 -9.42 8.30 8.53
N ARG A 214 -10.28 7.29 8.47
CA ARG A 214 -11.59 7.41 7.81
C ARG A 214 -12.48 8.41 8.53
N GLU A 215 -12.39 8.51 9.85
CA GLU A 215 -13.18 9.47 10.64
C GLU A 215 -12.73 10.90 10.32
N MET A 216 -11.42 11.14 10.25
CA MET A 216 -10.89 12.44 9.78
C MET A 216 -11.37 12.80 8.38
N ARG A 217 -11.40 11.82 7.44
CA ARG A 217 -11.90 12.08 6.08
C ARG A 217 -13.39 12.38 6.03
N LYS A 218 -14.21 11.74 6.89
CA LYS A 218 -15.63 12.07 7.03
C LYS A 218 -15.81 13.48 7.57
N ALA A 219 -15.05 13.84 8.59
CA ALA A 219 -15.04 15.18 9.16
C ALA A 219 -14.65 16.24 8.13
N ILE A 220 -13.58 16.00 7.35
CA ILE A 220 -13.17 16.87 6.25
C ILE A 220 -14.34 17.10 5.27
N LYS A 221 -14.96 16.01 4.79
CA LYS A 221 -16.07 16.09 3.85
C LYS A 221 -17.25 16.89 4.40
N TYR A 222 -17.58 16.70 5.66
CA TYR A 222 -18.66 17.42 6.33
C TYR A 222 -18.37 18.92 6.42
N TYR A 223 -17.19 19.30 6.95
CA TYR A 223 -16.81 20.70 7.09
C TYR A 223 -16.55 21.39 5.74
N GLU A 224 -16.04 20.66 4.76
CA GLU A 224 -15.87 21.18 3.39
C GLU A 224 -17.23 21.53 2.77
N THR A 225 -18.25 20.65 2.95
CA THR A 225 -19.61 20.89 2.43
C THR A 225 -20.26 22.13 3.08
N LYS A 226 -19.92 22.40 4.33
CA LYS A 226 -20.41 23.58 5.08
C LYS A 226 -19.56 24.85 4.86
N GLY A 227 -18.43 24.75 4.17
CA GLY A 227 -17.50 25.88 4.06
C GLY A 227 -16.75 26.19 5.36
N GLU A 228 -16.69 25.25 6.28
CA GLU A 228 -16.18 25.40 7.66
C GLU A 228 -14.87 24.61 7.88
N MET A 229 -14.01 24.50 6.87
CA MET A 229 -12.75 23.75 6.98
C MET A 229 -11.85 24.22 8.12
N PHE A 230 -11.96 25.51 8.53
CA PHE A 230 -11.23 26.04 9.67
C PHE A 230 -11.55 25.29 10.98
N VAL A 231 -12.77 24.77 11.15
CA VAL A 231 -13.17 23.97 12.33
C VAL A 231 -12.41 22.64 12.32
N PHE A 232 -12.36 21.95 11.18
CA PHE A 232 -11.56 20.73 11.05
C PHE A 232 -10.08 20.98 11.39
N ILE A 233 -9.51 22.07 10.86
CA ILE A 233 -8.12 22.42 11.12
C ILE A 233 -7.87 22.69 12.62
N LYS A 234 -8.79 23.36 13.28
CA LYS A 234 -8.73 23.58 14.73
C LYS A 234 -8.74 22.25 15.48
N HIS A 235 -9.65 21.36 15.15
CA HIS A 235 -9.72 20.01 15.75
C HIS A 235 -8.45 19.20 15.51
N LEU A 236 -7.87 19.29 14.31
CA LEU A 236 -6.63 18.61 13.95
C LEU A 236 -5.44 19.13 14.79
N ASN A 237 -5.32 20.44 14.97
CA ASN A 237 -4.28 21.03 15.80
C ASN A 237 -4.44 20.62 17.28
N GLU A 238 -5.66 20.69 17.81
CA GLU A 238 -5.94 20.24 19.18
C GLU A 238 -5.63 18.77 19.38
N PHE A 239 -5.97 17.92 18.42
CA PHE A 239 -5.63 16.50 18.44
C PHE A 239 -4.13 16.24 18.48
N ILE A 240 -3.36 16.98 17.68
CA ILE A 240 -1.89 16.85 17.62
C ILE A 240 -1.24 17.34 18.91
N GLU A 241 -1.70 18.49 19.45
CA GLU A 241 -1.07 19.16 20.59
C GLU A 241 -1.42 18.54 21.95
N LYS A 242 -2.59 17.92 22.08
CA LYS A 242 -3.10 17.41 23.35
C LYS A 242 -3.09 15.88 23.38
N PRO A 243 -2.26 15.24 24.23
CA PRO A 243 -2.15 13.78 24.28
C PRO A 243 -3.46 13.05 24.62
N GLU A 244 -4.32 13.67 25.43
CA GLU A 244 -5.59 13.11 25.90
C GLU A 244 -6.67 13.03 24.85
N ILE A 245 -6.57 13.82 23.77
CA ILE A 245 -7.59 13.84 22.72
C ILE A 245 -7.46 12.59 21.85
N THR A 246 -8.57 11.86 21.67
CA THR A 246 -8.67 10.64 20.86
C THR A 246 -9.26 10.90 19.48
N MET A 247 -9.29 9.89 18.62
CA MET A 247 -9.89 9.96 17.28
C MET A 247 -11.41 10.23 17.32
N GLU A 248 -12.08 9.99 18.44
CA GLU A 248 -13.49 10.34 18.66
C GLU A 248 -13.76 11.83 18.46
N HIS A 249 -12.73 12.68 18.65
CA HIS A 249 -12.81 14.13 18.41
C HIS A 249 -13.20 14.51 16.96
N PHE A 250 -13.04 13.58 16.02
CA PHE A 250 -13.45 13.74 14.62
C PHE A 250 -14.79 13.11 14.30
N THR A 251 -15.44 12.50 15.29
CA THR A 251 -16.80 11.94 15.13
C THR A 251 -17.79 13.09 15.02
N ILE A 252 -18.68 13.02 14.04
CA ILE A 252 -19.71 14.03 13.82
C ILE A 252 -21.07 13.40 14.06
N ASP A 253 -21.72 13.83 15.14
CA ASP A 253 -23.01 13.28 15.58
C ASP A 253 -24.08 13.35 14.47
N ASP A 254 -24.15 14.46 13.75
CA ASP A 254 -25.09 14.62 12.62
C ASP A 254 -24.90 13.54 11.55
N LEU A 255 -23.66 13.16 11.25
CA LEU A 255 -23.37 12.10 10.26
C LEU A 255 -23.70 10.70 10.78
N GLU A 256 -23.55 10.47 12.08
CA GLU A 256 -23.96 9.20 12.71
C GLU A 256 -25.46 9.03 12.73
N VAL A 257 -26.18 10.08 13.07
CA VAL A 257 -27.65 10.09 13.02
C VAL A 257 -28.15 9.84 11.59
N GLU A 258 -27.59 10.56 10.59
CA GLU A 258 -27.96 10.36 9.20
C GLU A 258 -27.58 8.96 8.67
N ARG A 259 -26.43 8.44 9.05
CA ARG A 259 -26.00 7.07 8.72
C ARG A 259 -26.94 6.03 9.31
N THR A 260 -27.31 6.19 10.59
CA THR A 260 -28.25 5.30 11.28
C THR A 260 -29.60 5.32 10.57
N LYS A 261 -30.11 6.52 10.25
CA LYS A 261 -31.35 6.70 9.49
C LYS A 261 -31.30 6.01 8.12
N ASN A 262 -30.22 6.21 7.37
CA ASN A 262 -30.04 5.60 6.06
C ASN A 262 -29.90 4.06 6.13
N ASN A 263 -29.24 3.53 7.16
CA ASN A 263 -29.16 2.10 7.40
C ASN A 263 -30.54 1.51 7.72
N VAL A 264 -31.31 2.15 8.58
CA VAL A 264 -32.68 1.74 8.91
C VAL A 264 -33.55 1.73 7.64
N LEU A 265 -33.51 2.80 6.86
CA LEU A 265 -34.26 2.89 5.59
C LEU A 265 -33.87 1.78 4.61
N LYS A 266 -32.58 1.49 4.47
CA LYS A 266 -32.07 0.41 3.60
C LYS A 266 -32.57 -0.97 4.07
N GLN A 267 -32.54 -1.24 5.37
CA GLN A 267 -33.04 -2.50 5.94
C GLN A 267 -34.55 -2.63 5.78
N LEU A 268 -35.29 -1.55 5.99
CA LEU A 268 -36.75 -1.53 5.77
C LEU A 268 -37.08 -1.78 4.29
N THR A 269 -36.35 -1.18 3.38
CA THR A 269 -36.53 -1.43 1.92
C THR A 269 -36.25 -2.89 1.57
N PHE A 270 -35.18 -3.47 2.11
CA PHE A 270 -34.84 -4.88 1.89
C PHE A 270 -35.94 -5.82 2.44
N LEU A 271 -36.41 -5.58 3.69
CA LEU A 271 -37.47 -6.34 4.28
C LEU A 271 -38.79 -6.22 3.49
N SER A 272 -39.15 -5.00 3.05
CA SER A 272 -40.32 -4.78 2.21
C SER A 272 -40.25 -5.53 0.87
N GLN A 273 -39.06 -5.64 0.29
CA GLN A 273 -38.85 -6.42 -0.95
C GLN A 273 -38.87 -7.93 -0.72
N ALA A 274 -38.49 -8.38 0.45
CA ALA A 274 -38.48 -9.81 0.81
C ALA A 274 -39.86 -10.32 1.26
N LEU A 275 -40.70 -9.44 1.82
CA LEU A 275 -42.08 -9.77 2.28
C LEU A 275 -43.09 -9.62 1.13
N THR A 276 -42.97 -10.45 0.10
CA THR A 276 -43.90 -10.51 -1.05
C THR A 276 -44.72 -11.80 -0.96
N ASP A 277 -45.86 -11.82 -1.65
CA ASP A 277 -46.71 -12.99 -1.71
C ASP A 277 -45.99 -14.24 -2.25
N ASP A 278 -45.04 -14.03 -3.20
CA ASP A 278 -44.23 -15.08 -3.79
C ASP A 278 -43.24 -15.72 -2.80
N ASN A 279 -42.90 -15.03 -1.71
CA ASN A 279 -41.97 -15.49 -0.70
C ASN A 279 -42.65 -16.02 0.57
N ILE A 280 -43.98 -15.94 0.71
CA ILE A 280 -44.71 -16.36 1.91
C ILE A 280 -44.43 -17.82 2.27
N GLU A 281 -44.38 -18.71 1.28
CA GLU A 281 -44.08 -20.13 1.50
C GLU A 281 -42.66 -20.35 2.06
N LEU A 282 -41.68 -19.59 1.58
CA LEU A 282 -40.27 -19.64 2.03
C LEU A 282 -40.10 -19.06 3.44
N LEU A 283 -41.01 -18.15 3.85
CA LEU A 283 -41.01 -17.49 5.16
C LEU A 283 -41.92 -18.20 6.18
N SER A 284 -42.54 -19.30 5.80
CA SER A 284 -43.47 -20.05 6.67
C SER A 284 -42.79 -20.88 7.78
N ASP A 285 -41.46 -20.81 7.87
CA ASP A 285 -40.72 -21.39 8.99
C ASP A 285 -41.12 -20.75 10.33
N TYR A 286 -41.39 -21.60 11.33
CA TYR A 286 -41.83 -21.15 12.64
C TYR A 286 -40.91 -20.14 13.31
N TYR A 287 -39.60 -20.32 13.15
CA TYR A 287 -38.59 -19.41 13.71
C TYR A 287 -38.63 -18.03 13.01
N VAL A 288 -38.79 -18.02 11.70
CA VAL A 288 -38.91 -16.76 10.94
C VAL A 288 -40.16 -16.02 11.30
N LEU A 289 -41.29 -16.71 11.47
CA LEU A 289 -42.55 -16.12 11.88
C LEU A 289 -42.45 -15.50 13.29
N GLU A 290 -41.83 -16.19 14.24
CA GLU A 290 -41.60 -15.69 15.58
C GLU A 290 -40.77 -14.40 15.59
N GLN A 291 -39.69 -14.35 14.80
CA GLN A 291 -38.85 -13.15 14.63
C GLN A 291 -39.61 -11.98 13.99
N LEU A 292 -40.46 -12.25 13.01
CA LEU A 292 -41.30 -11.23 12.39
C LEU A 292 -42.34 -10.66 13.38
N ILE A 293 -42.96 -11.47 14.22
CA ILE A 293 -43.89 -11.02 15.27
C ILE A 293 -43.15 -10.12 16.27
N GLN A 294 -41.99 -10.55 16.77
CA GLN A 294 -41.19 -9.75 17.71
C GLN A 294 -40.72 -8.42 17.07
N PHE A 295 -40.37 -8.44 15.78
CA PHE A 295 -40.00 -7.23 15.05
C PHE A 295 -41.22 -6.28 14.92
N GLN A 296 -42.41 -6.79 14.62
CA GLN A 296 -43.64 -6.01 14.52
C GLN A 296 -43.98 -5.33 15.85
N GLU A 297 -43.85 -6.01 16.98
CA GLU A 297 -44.07 -5.43 18.31
C GLU A 297 -43.11 -4.28 18.59
N LYS A 298 -41.79 -4.49 18.35
CA LYS A 298 -40.77 -3.43 18.49
C LYS A 298 -41.03 -2.24 17.58
N LEU A 299 -41.46 -2.50 16.34
CA LEU A 299 -41.74 -1.45 15.36
C LEU A 299 -42.94 -0.60 15.84
N ASN A 300 -44.00 -1.23 16.33
CA ASN A 300 -45.16 -0.54 16.88
C ASN A 300 -44.81 0.34 18.09
N ASP A 301 -43.95 -0.14 18.99
CA ASP A 301 -43.46 0.64 20.13
C ASP A 301 -42.66 1.88 19.68
N VAL A 302 -41.81 1.74 18.67
CA VAL A 302 -41.05 2.87 18.13
C VAL A 302 -41.96 3.87 17.44
N ILE A 303 -42.93 3.42 16.64
CA ILE A 303 -43.91 4.29 15.98
C ILE A 303 -44.73 5.09 16.99
N LEU A 304 -45.13 4.45 18.09
CA LEU A 304 -45.86 5.14 19.19
C LEU A 304 -45.03 6.23 19.88
N LYS A 305 -43.69 6.04 19.99
CA LYS A 305 -42.77 7.04 20.57
C LYS A 305 -42.43 8.19 19.60
N LEU A 306 -42.63 7.99 18.31
CA LEU A 306 -42.33 8.99 17.27
C LEU A 306 -43.59 9.85 16.93
N ARG A 307 -44.75 9.47 17.37
CA ARG A 307 -46.02 10.22 17.27
C ARG A 307 -46.28 11.07 18.53
#